data_592b23b9ffb2cdacdada43324f2a1f88
#
_entry.id   592b23b9ffb2cdacdada43324f2a1f88
#
_cell.length_a   1.000
_cell.length_b   1.000
_cell.length_c   1.000
_cell.angle_alpha   90.00
_cell.angle_beta   90.00
_cell.angle_gamma   90.00
#
_symmetry.space_group_name_H-M   'P 1'
#
loop_
_entity.id
_entity.type
_entity.pdbx_description
1 polymer ?
#
loop_
_entity_poly.entity_id
_entity_poly.type
_entity_poly.pdbx_seq_one_letter_code
_entity_poly.pdbx_strand_id
1 'polypeptide(L)' 'MMPLMIAAPGDKVKDQCVKGRPEVKKHLEDLGFVPETPIEVIQSQNGNMIVKIRDSKLALTKEMTQKIMVQQ' A
#
# COMPACT_ATOMS: atom_id res chain seq x y z
N MET A 1 3.00 11.35 7.17
CA MET A 1 2.31 10.57 6.14
C MET A 1 3.16 10.55 4.88
N MET A 2 3.36 9.38 4.28
CA MET A 2 4.21 9.24 3.11
C MET A 2 3.60 8.24 2.13
N PRO A 3 3.96 8.32 0.84
CA PRO A 3 3.53 7.28 -0.11
C PRO A 3 4.13 5.93 0.26
N LEU A 4 3.34 4.87 0.08
CA LEU A 4 3.83 3.51 0.31
C LEU A 4 5.08 3.22 -0.52
N MET A 5 5.18 3.83 -1.69
CA MET A 5 6.29 3.64 -2.62
C MET A 5 7.67 3.86 -1.99
N ILE A 6 7.78 4.74 -1.00
CA ILE A 6 9.08 5.04 -0.39
C ILE A 6 9.40 4.15 0.81
N ALA A 7 8.50 3.25 1.19
CA ALA A 7 8.79 2.28 2.24
C ALA A 7 9.76 1.21 1.71
N ALA A 8 10.58 0.67 2.61
CA ALA A 8 11.60 -0.32 2.27
C ALA A 8 11.14 -1.73 2.64
N PRO A 9 11.71 -2.77 2.00
CA PRO A 9 11.41 -4.15 2.41
C PRO A 9 11.70 -4.36 3.89
N GLY A 10 10.77 -5.02 4.56
CA GLY A 10 10.84 -5.23 6.00
C GLY A 10 10.11 -4.17 6.82
N ASP A 11 9.77 -3.04 6.21
CA ASP A 11 9.03 -2.01 6.92
C ASP A 11 7.60 -2.46 7.20
N LYS A 12 7.10 -2.09 8.38
CA LYS A 12 5.72 -2.28 8.75
C LYS A 12 5.09 -0.92 8.91
N VAL A 13 4.07 -0.64 8.12
CA VAL A 13 3.41 0.66 8.09
C VAL A 13 1.92 0.47 8.20
N LYS A 14 1.20 1.57 8.44
CA LYS A 14 -0.27 1.56 8.49
C LYS A 14 -0.83 2.40 7.37
N ASP A 15 -1.89 1.90 6.74
CA ASP A 15 -2.62 2.68 5.74
C ASP A 15 -3.28 3.89 6.42
N GLN A 16 -3.12 5.06 5.82
CA GLN A 16 -3.78 6.26 6.30
C GLN A 16 -4.89 6.68 5.34
N CYS A 17 -4.61 6.71 4.06
CA CYS A 17 -5.61 7.01 3.06
C CYS A 17 -5.12 6.59 1.69
N VAL A 18 -6.05 6.48 0.75
CA VAL A 18 -5.76 6.19 -0.65
C VAL A 18 -6.19 7.40 -1.46
N LYS A 19 -5.29 7.90 -2.29
CA LYS A 19 -5.57 9.02 -3.19
C LYS A 19 -5.96 8.50 -4.56
N GLY A 20 -6.58 9.37 -5.36
CA GLY A 20 -6.91 9.06 -6.72
C GLY A 20 -8.41 9.10 -6.98
N ARG A 21 -8.79 8.55 -8.13
CA ARG A 21 -10.19 8.55 -8.54
C ARG A 21 -11.01 7.60 -7.67
N PRO A 22 -12.32 7.85 -7.52
CA PRO A 22 -13.16 7.00 -6.68
C PRO A 22 -13.10 5.51 -7.05
N GLU A 23 -13.04 5.17 -8.33
CA GLU A 23 -12.98 3.77 -8.73
C GLU A 23 -11.65 3.10 -8.35
N VAL A 24 -10.55 3.83 -8.42
CA VAL A 24 -9.24 3.32 -7.97
C VAL A 24 -9.23 3.15 -6.47
N LYS A 25 -9.74 4.16 -5.77
CA LYS A 25 -9.81 4.14 -4.32
C LYS A 25 -10.65 2.97 -3.83
N LYS A 26 -11.81 2.75 -4.45
CA LYS A 26 -12.70 1.65 -4.08
C LYS A 26 -12.02 0.30 -4.34
N HIS A 27 -11.33 0.17 -5.48
CA HIS A 27 -10.63 -1.06 -5.80
C HIS A 27 -9.58 -1.40 -4.73
N LEU A 28 -8.79 -0.42 -4.31
CA LEU A 28 -7.79 -0.64 -3.29
C LEU A 28 -8.42 -0.93 -1.93
N GLU A 29 -9.52 -0.26 -1.60
CA GLU A 29 -10.24 -0.55 -0.37
C GLU A 29 -10.78 -1.97 -0.36
N ASP A 30 -11.28 -2.44 -1.50
CA ASP A 30 -11.78 -3.81 -1.63
C ASP A 30 -10.66 -4.84 -1.44
N LEU A 31 -9.42 -4.48 -1.76
CA LEU A 31 -8.26 -5.34 -1.52
C LEU A 31 -7.83 -5.33 -0.06
N GLY A 32 -8.37 -4.44 0.75
CA GLY A 32 -8.06 -4.35 2.17
C GLY A 32 -7.32 -3.09 2.60
N PHE A 33 -7.07 -2.16 1.67
CA PHE A 33 -6.35 -0.92 1.99
C PHE A 33 -7.31 0.10 2.57
N VAL A 34 -7.71 -0.13 3.82
CA VAL A 34 -8.57 0.80 4.58
C VAL A 34 -7.76 1.41 5.71
N PRO A 35 -8.16 2.60 6.23
CA PRO A 35 -7.39 3.29 7.26
C PRO A 35 -7.06 2.38 8.45
N GLU A 36 -5.84 2.53 8.96
CA GLU A 36 -5.30 1.80 10.10
C GLU A 36 -4.93 0.35 9.83
N THR A 37 -5.06 -0.14 8.60
CA THR A 37 -4.68 -1.51 8.25
C THR A 37 -3.16 -1.63 8.22
N PRO A 38 -2.56 -2.60 8.93
CA PRO A 38 -1.12 -2.82 8.87
C PRO A 38 -0.72 -3.38 7.52
N ILE A 39 0.38 -2.85 6.99
CA ILE A 39 0.96 -3.28 5.72
C ILE A 39 2.43 -3.62 5.97
N GLU A 40 2.85 -4.81 5.59
CA GLU A 40 4.24 -5.22 5.65
C GLU A 40 4.81 -5.26 4.25
N VAL A 41 5.90 -4.52 4.01
CA VAL A 41 6.56 -4.51 2.72
C VAL A 41 7.47 -5.73 2.62
N ILE A 42 7.19 -6.59 1.65
CA ILE A 42 7.99 -7.81 1.44
C ILE A 42 9.10 -7.55 0.45
N GLN A 43 8.78 -6.87 -0.64
CA GLN A 43 9.71 -6.63 -1.73
C GLN A 43 9.38 -5.30 -2.40
N SER A 44 10.40 -4.60 -2.88
CA SER A 44 10.21 -3.34 -3.59
C SER A 44 11.21 -3.28 -4.74
N GLN A 45 10.72 -2.92 -5.92
CA GLN A 45 11.57 -2.79 -7.11
C GLN A 45 10.98 -1.71 -8.01
N ASN A 46 11.67 -0.58 -8.11
CA ASN A 46 11.29 0.54 -8.97
C ASN A 46 9.85 1.01 -8.74
N GLY A 47 9.39 0.98 -7.47
CA GLY A 47 8.04 1.39 -7.12
C GLY A 47 7.00 0.29 -7.17
N ASN A 48 7.29 -0.81 -7.87
CA ASN A 48 6.43 -1.99 -7.81
C ASN A 48 6.75 -2.73 -6.53
N MET A 49 5.72 -3.16 -5.81
CA MET A 49 5.93 -3.75 -4.50
C MET A 49 5.10 -5.01 -4.31
N ILE A 50 5.64 -5.90 -3.49
CA ILE A 50 4.87 -7.01 -2.94
C ILE A 50 4.70 -6.71 -1.46
N VAL A 51 3.46 -6.67 -1.02
CA VAL A 51 3.14 -6.37 0.37
C VAL A 51 2.28 -7.47 0.96
N LYS A 52 2.36 -7.61 2.27
CA LYS A 52 1.48 -8.50 3.01
C LYS A 52 0.48 -7.64 3.75
N ILE A 53 -0.81 -7.92 3.51
CA ILE A 53 -1.90 -7.24 4.16
C ILE A 53 -2.86 -8.31 4.65
N ARG A 54 -3.16 -8.29 5.96
CA ARG A 54 -3.89 -9.37 6.60
C ARG A 54 -3.15 -10.70 6.35
N ASP A 55 -3.79 -11.71 5.80
CA ASP A 55 -3.15 -13.00 5.53
C ASP A 55 -2.84 -13.19 4.05
N SER A 56 -2.81 -12.11 3.29
CA SER A 56 -2.61 -12.19 1.84
C SER A 56 -1.40 -11.39 1.41
N LYS A 57 -0.70 -11.91 0.40
CA LYS A 57 0.37 -11.16 -0.27
C LYS A 57 -0.20 -10.59 -1.57
N LEU A 58 0.08 -9.33 -1.80
CA LEU A 58 -0.44 -8.61 -2.96
C LEU A 58 0.71 -7.96 -3.72
N ALA A 59 0.64 -8.04 -5.04
CA ALA A 59 1.57 -7.33 -5.91
C ALA A 59 0.92 -6.01 -6.31
N LEU A 60 1.61 -4.91 -6.07
CA LEU A 60 1.12 -3.57 -6.38
C LEU A 60 2.01 -2.93 -7.42
N THR A 61 1.39 -2.24 -8.38
CA THR A 61 2.15 -1.48 -9.36
C THR A 61 2.62 -0.16 -8.76
N LYS A 62 3.59 0.47 -9.42
CA LYS A 62 4.09 1.77 -9.02
C LYS A 62 2.95 2.79 -8.89
N GLU A 63 2.00 2.77 -9.82
CA GLU A 63 0.87 3.69 -9.77
C GLU A 63 0.07 3.53 -8.49
N MET A 64 -0.15 2.30 -8.06
CA MET A 64 -0.88 2.02 -6.83
C MET A 64 -0.09 2.45 -5.60
N THR A 65 1.21 2.13 -5.55
CA THR A 65 2.03 2.47 -4.38
C THR A 65 2.20 3.97 -4.22
N GLN A 66 2.11 4.73 -5.30
CA GLN A 66 2.14 6.19 -5.23
C GLN A 66 0.88 6.79 -4.61
N LYS A 67 -0.24 6.07 -4.71
CA LYS A 67 -1.54 6.58 -4.26
C LYS A 67 -1.90 6.16 -2.84
N ILE A 68 -1.23 5.14 -2.31
CA ILE A 68 -1.50 4.68 -0.94
C ILE A 68 -0.59 5.46 0.00
N MET A 69 -1.20 6.24 0.88
CA MET A 69 -0.45 7.01 1.88
C MET A 69 -0.42 6.23 3.18
N VAL A 70 0.77 6.13 3.76
CA VAL A 70 0.99 5.30 4.95
C VAL A 70 1.71 6.07 6.04
N GLN A 71 1.69 5.51 7.25
CA GLN A 71 2.36 6.04 8.42
C GLN A 71 3.05 4.88 9.14
N GLN A 72 4.26 5.14 9.59
CA GLN A 72 5.01 4.15 10.36
C GLN A 72 4.52 4.02 11.79
#